data_72b89aaf3cdb29a66805953ba6cb869e
#
_entry.id   72b89aaf3cdb29a66805953ba6cb869e
#
_cell.length_a   1.000
_cell.length_b   1.000
_cell.length_c   1.000
_cell.angle_alpha   90.00
_cell.angle_beta   90.00
_cell.angle_gamma   90.00
#
_symmetry.space_group_name_H-M   'P 1'
#
loop_
_entity.id
_entity.type
_entity.pdbx_description
1 polymer ?
#
loop_
_entity_poly.entity_id
_entity_poly.type
_entity_poly.pdbx_seq_one_letter_code
_entity_poly.pdbx_strand_id
1 'polypeptide(L)'
;VLKKITDKIYCLSYERENDRPNLYYILGEKYSIAIDAGNSLKHVNLFYEELEKNGLRKPLLTVITHWHWDHTFGIYAVEGLTIASALTNNKLREVQQWKWNLEAMAERERTGEDIEFCNQCIQVEYENLNDITVIPADIEIEDKMKIDLGGVTCIVEHRDAPHSRDSLFIYVPEEKALIIGDADCEDHYENNGIYDKNKLAEYIKYIESINFKHYLIGHDESELKEVALDYLKSQLENCM
;
A
#
# COMPACT_ATOMS: atom_id res chain seq x y z
N VAL A 1 16.69 -1.83 -6.32
CA VAL A 1 17.71 -1.26 -5.41
C VAL A 1 17.00 -0.45 -4.33
N LEU A 2 17.36 -0.68 -3.08
CA LEU A 2 16.79 0.05 -1.95
C LEU A 2 17.32 1.49 -1.94
N LYS A 3 16.40 2.48 -1.99
CA LYS A 3 16.71 3.92 -1.91
C LYS A 3 16.53 4.42 -0.49
N LYS A 4 17.44 5.24 0.03
CA LYS A 4 17.25 5.95 1.30
C LYS A 4 16.48 7.24 1.03
N ILE A 5 15.28 7.38 1.59
CA ILE A 5 14.40 8.55 1.42
C ILE A 5 14.69 9.62 2.48
N THR A 6 14.77 9.18 3.76
CA THR A 6 15.15 10.01 4.90
C THR A 6 16.15 9.28 5.77
N ASP A 7 16.49 9.79 6.95
CA ASP A 7 17.46 9.10 7.82
C ASP A 7 16.98 7.74 8.31
N LYS A 8 15.67 7.54 8.43
CA LYS A 8 15.06 6.33 8.95
C LYS A 8 14.14 5.60 7.96
N ILE A 9 13.84 6.18 6.80
CA ILE A 9 12.93 5.61 5.81
C ILE A 9 13.68 5.23 4.55
N TYR A 10 13.45 3.99 4.10
CA TYR A 10 13.97 3.41 2.87
C TYR A 10 12.82 2.93 1.99
N CYS A 11 13.06 2.82 0.70
CA CYS A 11 12.09 2.42 -0.31
C CYS A 11 12.71 1.44 -1.29
N LEU A 12 12.11 0.26 -1.48
CA LEU A 12 12.28 -0.54 -2.68
C LEU A 12 11.33 0.02 -3.74
N SER A 13 11.88 0.53 -4.84
CA SER A 13 11.10 1.24 -5.85
C SER A 13 10.13 0.32 -6.59
N TYR A 14 8.99 0.90 -6.97
CA TYR A 14 7.97 0.28 -7.81
C TYR A 14 8.50 -0.23 -9.16
N GLU A 15 7.80 -1.22 -9.74
CA GLU A 15 8.02 -1.75 -11.08
C GLU A 15 6.69 -1.78 -11.84
N ARG A 16 6.57 -0.99 -12.92
CA ARG A 16 5.31 -0.85 -13.66
C ARG A 16 4.89 -2.09 -14.44
N GLU A 17 5.86 -2.89 -14.91
CA GLU A 17 5.60 -4.02 -15.83
C GLU A 17 4.70 -5.10 -15.20
N ASN A 18 4.86 -5.31 -13.90
CA ASN A 18 4.14 -6.31 -13.12
C ASN A 18 3.43 -5.71 -11.90
N ASP A 19 3.17 -4.40 -11.95
CA ASP A 19 2.42 -3.68 -10.93
C ASP A 19 2.93 -3.88 -9.51
N ARG A 20 4.27 -3.86 -9.33
CA ARG A 20 4.87 -3.91 -8.00
C ARG A 20 4.89 -2.51 -7.40
N PRO A 21 4.27 -2.31 -6.23
CA PRO A 21 4.31 -1.02 -5.56
C PRO A 21 5.67 -0.76 -4.90
N ASN A 22 5.89 0.48 -4.50
CA ASN A 22 6.93 0.84 -3.56
C ASN A 22 6.73 0.08 -2.24
N LEU A 23 7.77 -0.60 -1.76
CA LEU A 23 7.76 -1.15 -0.40
C LEU A 23 8.63 -0.27 0.50
N TYR A 24 8.02 0.30 1.53
CA TYR A 24 8.76 1.15 2.45
C TYR A 24 9.22 0.37 3.67
N TYR A 25 10.37 0.81 4.20
CA TYR A 25 10.96 0.28 5.42
C TYR A 25 11.30 1.43 6.37
N ILE A 26 10.89 1.32 7.63
CA ILE A 26 11.13 2.32 8.67
C ILE A 26 11.99 1.71 9.75
N LEU A 27 13.18 2.30 9.95
CA LEU A 27 14.20 1.85 10.90
C LEU A 27 14.11 2.61 12.24
N GLY A 28 13.63 1.97 13.28
CA GLY A 28 13.80 2.47 14.65
C GLY A 28 14.99 1.85 15.37
N GLU A 29 15.28 2.30 16.57
CA GLU A 29 16.38 1.76 17.40
C GLU A 29 16.07 0.35 17.92
N LYS A 30 14.82 0.11 18.32
CA LYS A 30 14.36 -1.17 18.88
C LYS A 30 13.83 -2.11 17.79
N TYR A 31 12.93 -1.60 16.96
CA TYR A 31 12.19 -2.36 15.97
C TYR A 31 12.26 -1.67 14.61
N SER A 32 11.88 -2.41 13.58
CA SER A 32 11.64 -1.89 12.25
C SER A 32 10.31 -2.41 11.72
N ILE A 33 9.69 -1.66 10.84
CA ILE A 33 8.45 -2.05 10.16
C ILE A 33 8.59 -1.89 8.65
N ALA A 34 7.82 -2.70 7.92
CA ALA A 34 7.58 -2.52 6.51
C ALA A 34 6.20 -1.93 6.28
N ILE A 35 6.00 -1.27 5.15
CA ILE A 35 4.72 -0.84 4.64
C ILE A 35 4.51 -1.55 3.32
N ASP A 36 3.40 -2.27 3.24
CA ASP A 36 2.95 -3.21 2.24
C ASP A 36 3.80 -4.49 2.12
N ALA A 37 3.13 -5.54 1.70
CA ALA A 37 3.72 -6.87 1.51
C ALA A 37 4.08 -7.15 0.04
N GLY A 38 3.71 -6.25 -0.86
CA GLY A 38 3.90 -6.45 -2.28
C GLY A 38 2.96 -7.52 -2.86
N ASN A 39 3.18 -7.81 -4.13
CA ASN A 39 2.28 -8.59 -4.96
C ASN A 39 2.57 -10.10 -4.99
N SER A 40 3.68 -10.57 -4.40
CA SER A 40 4.11 -11.98 -4.49
C SER A 40 5.24 -12.35 -3.54
N LEU A 41 5.49 -13.65 -3.39
CA LEU A 41 6.70 -14.18 -2.74
C LEU A 41 7.99 -13.63 -3.38
N LYS A 42 8.02 -13.48 -4.71
CA LYS A 42 9.19 -12.96 -5.43
C LYS A 42 9.48 -11.52 -5.00
N HIS A 43 8.44 -10.70 -4.85
CA HIS A 43 8.58 -9.30 -4.42
C HIS A 43 9.04 -9.19 -2.97
N VAL A 44 8.47 -10.00 -2.06
CA VAL A 44 8.91 -10.07 -0.64
C VAL A 44 10.38 -10.48 -0.54
N ASN A 45 10.79 -11.53 -1.29
CA ASN A 45 12.16 -12.00 -1.29
C ASN A 45 13.12 -10.92 -1.79
N LEU A 46 12.80 -10.24 -2.88
CA LEU A 46 13.58 -9.12 -3.41
C LEU A 46 13.74 -8.02 -2.35
N PHE A 47 12.66 -7.69 -1.64
CA PHE A 47 12.73 -6.68 -0.57
C PHE A 47 13.66 -7.10 0.56
N TYR A 48 13.59 -8.35 1.02
CA TYR A 48 14.44 -8.86 2.08
C TYR A 48 15.90 -8.97 1.66
N GLU A 49 16.19 -9.39 0.42
CA GLU A 49 17.54 -9.38 -0.13
C GLU A 49 18.14 -7.97 -0.16
N GLU A 50 17.34 -6.97 -0.55
CA GLU A 50 17.80 -5.58 -0.56
C GLU A 50 18.01 -5.03 0.85
N LEU A 51 17.19 -5.41 1.83
CA LEU A 51 17.45 -5.07 3.24
C LEU A 51 18.77 -5.68 3.72
N GLU A 52 19.01 -6.97 3.46
CA GLU A 52 20.24 -7.66 3.85
C GLU A 52 21.49 -7.04 3.21
N LYS A 53 21.47 -6.76 1.90
CA LYS A 53 22.56 -6.08 1.18
C LYS A 53 22.92 -4.71 1.79
N ASN A 54 21.95 -4.04 2.41
CA ASN A 54 22.14 -2.75 3.08
C ASN A 54 22.43 -2.88 4.59
N GLY A 55 22.59 -4.11 5.11
CA GLY A 55 22.85 -4.36 6.53
C GLY A 55 21.66 -4.01 7.44
N LEU A 56 20.44 -3.98 6.90
CA LEU A 56 19.21 -3.71 7.61
C LEU A 56 18.58 -5.02 8.11
N ARG A 57 18.02 -4.99 9.32
CA ARG A 57 17.31 -6.15 9.87
C ARG A 57 15.94 -6.31 9.19
N LYS A 58 15.42 -7.53 9.19
CA LYS A 58 14.04 -7.77 8.74
C LYS A 58 13.02 -7.04 9.62
N PRO A 59 11.91 -6.57 9.05
CA PRO A 59 10.85 -5.90 9.82
C PRO A 59 10.18 -6.88 10.80
N LEU A 60 9.83 -6.38 11.98
CA LEU A 60 9.03 -7.13 12.96
C LEU A 60 7.53 -7.11 12.61
N LEU A 61 7.09 -6.04 11.99
CA LEU A 61 5.70 -5.80 11.59
C LEU A 61 5.67 -5.33 10.14
N THR A 62 4.59 -5.70 9.44
CA THR A 62 4.26 -5.14 8.12
C THR A 62 2.87 -4.53 8.19
N VAL A 63 2.73 -3.25 7.87
CA VAL A 63 1.45 -2.54 7.81
C VAL A 63 0.98 -2.53 6.36
N ILE A 64 -0.23 -3.00 6.11
CA ILE A 64 -0.84 -3.07 4.80
C ILE A 64 -1.68 -1.81 4.59
N THR A 65 -1.42 -1.08 3.50
CA THR A 65 -2.11 0.18 3.22
C THR A 65 -3.56 -0.01 2.81
N HIS A 66 -3.85 -0.98 1.94
CA HIS A 66 -5.20 -1.31 1.46
C HIS A 66 -5.25 -2.71 0.86
N TRP A 67 -6.44 -3.17 0.42
CA TRP A 67 -6.69 -4.58 0.07
C TRP A 67 -6.19 -5.03 -1.31
N HIS A 68 -5.79 -4.13 -2.22
CA HIS A 68 -5.45 -4.50 -3.59
C HIS A 68 -4.33 -5.54 -3.65
N TRP A 69 -4.37 -6.37 -4.70
CA TRP A 69 -3.56 -7.57 -4.84
C TRP A 69 -2.05 -7.32 -4.77
N ASP A 70 -1.62 -6.22 -5.35
CA ASP A 70 -0.22 -5.82 -5.44
C ASP A 70 0.38 -5.36 -4.11
N HIS A 71 -0.44 -4.94 -3.15
CA HIS A 71 -0.06 -4.62 -1.77
C HIS A 71 -0.18 -5.80 -0.81
N THR A 72 -0.97 -6.83 -1.15
CA THR A 72 -1.42 -7.84 -0.19
C THR A 72 -1.03 -9.29 -0.49
N PHE A 73 -0.81 -9.65 -1.77
CA PHE A 73 -0.57 -11.07 -2.12
C PHE A 73 0.77 -11.60 -1.62
N GLY A 74 1.67 -10.73 -1.14
CA GLY A 74 2.87 -11.12 -0.41
C GLY A 74 2.68 -11.38 1.08
N ILE A 75 1.50 -11.12 1.68
CA ILE A 75 1.28 -11.24 3.14
C ILE A 75 1.72 -12.59 3.69
N TYR A 76 1.39 -13.70 3.00
CA TYR A 76 1.75 -15.04 3.44
C TYR A 76 3.26 -15.32 3.49
N ALA A 77 4.06 -14.49 2.84
CA ALA A 77 5.51 -14.66 2.70
C ALA A 77 6.32 -13.71 3.61
N VAL A 78 5.69 -12.69 4.23
CA VAL A 78 6.41 -11.78 5.12
C VAL A 78 6.71 -12.45 6.46
N GLU A 79 7.85 -12.11 7.05
CA GLU A 79 8.20 -12.52 8.40
C GLU A 79 7.66 -11.51 9.42
N GLY A 80 7.29 -11.98 10.60
CA GLY A 80 6.71 -11.16 11.65
C GLY A 80 5.18 -11.07 11.56
N LEU A 81 4.59 -10.08 12.21
CA LEU A 81 3.15 -9.89 12.24
C LEU A 81 2.71 -8.84 11.21
N THR A 82 1.52 -9.02 10.68
CA THR A 82 0.91 -8.13 9.71
C THR A 82 -0.24 -7.35 10.32
N ILE A 83 -0.40 -6.09 9.91
CA ILE A 83 -1.44 -5.18 10.42
C ILE A 83 -2.20 -4.64 9.21
N ALA A 84 -3.52 -4.69 9.25
CA ALA A 84 -4.38 -4.09 8.24
C ALA A 84 -5.61 -3.43 8.88
N SER A 85 -6.37 -2.65 8.12
CA SER A 85 -7.68 -2.21 8.57
C SER A 85 -8.65 -3.40 8.64
N ALA A 86 -9.66 -3.30 9.49
CA ALA A 86 -10.70 -4.33 9.55
C ALA A 86 -11.42 -4.47 8.19
N LEU A 87 -11.53 -3.40 7.41
CA LEU A 87 -12.12 -3.43 6.07
C LEU A 87 -11.22 -4.18 5.07
N THR A 88 -9.92 -3.93 5.08
CA THR A 88 -8.93 -4.69 4.30
C THR A 88 -9.06 -6.19 4.59
N ASN A 89 -9.04 -6.57 5.86
CA ASN A 89 -9.12 -7.98 6.24
C ASN A 89 -10.46 -8.63 5.85
N ASN A 90 -11.56 -7.90 5.92
CA ASN A 90 -12.86 -8.40 5.45
C ASN A 90 -12.80 -8.69 3.95
N LYS A 91 -12.22 -7.79 3.16
CA LYS A 91 -12.06 -8.00 1.72
C LYS A 91 -11.09 -9.15 1.40
N LEU A 92 -9.98 -9.26 2.12
CA LEU A 92 -9.04 -10.38 1.95
C LEU A 92 -9.67 -11.74 2.27
N ARG A 93 -10.60 -11.83 3.24
CA ARG A 93 -11.36 -13.08 3.50
C ARG A 93 -12.28 -13.45 2.34
N GLU A 94 -12.82 -12.48 1.60
CA GLU A 94 -13.58 -12.73 0.36
C GLU A 94 -12.64 -13.20 -0.75
N VAL A 95 -11.55 -12.44 -1.01
CA VAL A 95 -10.57 -12.74 -2.05
C VAL A 95 -9.88 -14.10 -1.81
N GLN A 96 -9.68 -14.51 -0.56
CA GLN A 96 -9.17 -15.83 -0.18
C GLN A 96 -10.02 -16.99 -0.74
N GLN A 97 -11.31 -16.77 -1.00
CA GLN A 97 -12.21 -17.77 -1.57
C GLN A 97 -12.20 -17.79 -3.11
N TRP A 98 -11.52 -16.85 -3.75
CA TRP A 98 -11.45 -16.79 -5.19
C TRP A 98 -10.64 -17.93 -5.78
N LYS A 99 -11.09 -18.41 -6.95
CA LYS A 99 -10.31 -19.36 -7.75
C LYS A 99 -9.38 -18.60 -8.66
N TRP A 100 -8.13 -19.02 -8.67
CA TRP A 100 -7.10 -18.42 -9.48
C TRP A 100 -6.83 -19.30 -10.72
N ASN A 101 -7.66 -19.12 -11.74
CA ASN A 101 -7.50 -19.67 -13.09
C ASN A 101 -8.12 -18.68 -14.09
N LEU A 102 -7.76 -18.80 -15.36
CA LEU A 102 -8.16 -17.86 -16.40
C LEU A 102 -9.69 -17.71 -16.54
N GLU A 103 -10.45 -18.80 -16.38
CA GLU A 103 -11.92 -18.78 -16.48
C GLU A 103 -12.54 -17.97 -15.34
N ALA A 104 -12.12 -18.22 -14.10
CA ALA A 104 -12.64 -17.51 -12.94
C ALA A 104 -12.20 -16.03 -12.91
N MET A 105 -10.99 -15.72 -13.37
CA MET A 105 -10.50 -14.35 -13.52
C MET A 105 -11.31 -13.58 -14.56
N ALA A 106 -11.54 -14.16 -15.74
CA ALA A 106 -12.37 -13.55 -16.78
C ALA A 106 -13.83 -13.35 -16.33
N GLU A 107 -14.37 -14.23 -15.49
CA GLU A 107 -15.72 -14.06 -14.94
C GLU A 107 -15.78 -12.90 -13.95
N ARG A 108 -14.80 -12.74 -13.05
CA ARG A 108 -14.74 -11.61 -12.13
C ARG A 108 -14.60 -10.26 -12.86
N GLU A 109 -13.80 -10.24 -13.94
CA GLU A 109 -13.70 -9.06 -14.79
C GLU A 109 -15.06 -8.73 -15.46
N ARG A 110 -15.75 -9.75 -15.99
CA ARG A 110 -17.07 -9.57 -16.60
C ARG A 110 -18.13 -9.08 -15.61
N THR A 111 -18.05 -9.48 -14.33
CA THR A 111 -18.99 -9.08 -13.27
C THR A 111 -18.59 -7.79 -12.56
N GLY A 112 -17.40 -7.27 -12.82
CA GLY A 112 -16.87 -6.07 -12.16
C GLY A 112 -16.34 -6.33 -10.74
N GLU A 113 -16.11 -7.60 -10.37
CA GLU A 113 -15.44 -7.94 -9.10
C GLU A 113 -13.93 -7.71 -9.16
N ASP A 114 -13.37 -7.73 -10.37
CA ASP A 114 -11.95 -7.45 -10.64
C ASP A 114 -11.82 -6.70 -11.97
N ILE A 115 -10.63 -6.18 -12.27
CA ILE A 115 -10.38 -5.35 -13.46
C ILE A 115 -9.34 -6.00 -14.39
N GLU A 116 -9.47 -5.74 -15.70
CA GLU A 116 -8.59 -6.28 -16.74
C GLU A 116 -7.11 -6.02 -16.45
N PHE A 117 -6.78 -4.81 -16.01
CA PHE A 117 -5.41 -4.40 -15.69
C PHE A 117 -4.79 -5.32 -14.62
N CYS A 118 -5.48 -5.55 -13.50
CA CYS A 118 -5.00 -6.44 -12.44
C CYS A 118 -4.81 -7.87 -12.95
N ASN A 119 -5.77 -8.40 -13.72
CA ASN A 119 -5.69 -9.74 -14.31
C ASN A 119 -4.46 -9.89 -15.23
N GLN A 120 -4.12 -8.87 -16.01
CA GLN A 120 -2.92 -8.88 -16.86
C GLN A 120 -1.64 -8.87 -16.04
N CYS A 121 -1.53 -7.98 -15.05
CA CYS A 121 -0.34 -7.88 -14.19
C CYS A 121 -0.14 -9.13 -13.32
N ILE A 122 -1.21 -9.72 -12.78
CA ILE A 122 -1.16 -11.01 -12.05
C ILE A 122 -0.59 -12.11 -12.94
N GLN A 123 -0.99 -12.19 -14.21
CA GLN A 123 -0.47 -13.20 -15.16
C GLN A 123 0.99 -12.96 -15.55
N VAL A 124 1.50 -11.74 -15.46
CA VAL A 124 2.91 -11.43 -15.64
C VAL A 124 3.72 -11.86 -14.41
N GLU A 125 3.23 -11.58 -13.21
CA GLU A 125 3.93 -11.88 -11.95
C GLU A 125 3.94 -13.37 -11.61
N TYR A 126 2.83 -14.08 -11.85
CA TYR A 126 2.67 -15.49 -11.50
C TYR A 126 2.73 -16.41 -12.72
N GLU A 127 3.84 -17.16 -12.85
CA GLU A 127 3.96 -18.21 -13.89
C GLU A 127 2.92 -19.32 -13.73
N ASN A 128 2.50 -19.58 -12.50
CA ASN A 128 1.46 -20.55 -12.16
C ASN A 128 0.47 -19.90 -11.19
N LEU A 129 -0.74 -19.66 -11.66
CA LEU A 129 -1.80 -19.02 -10.85
C LEU A 129 -2.21 -19.82 -9.60
N ASN A 130 -1.89 -21.13 -9.53
CA ASN A 130 -2.12 -21.92 -8.33
C ASN A 130 -1.17 -21.58 -7.17
N ASP A 131 -0.11 -20.82 -7.42
CA ASP A 131 0.82 -20.36 -6.38
C ASP A 131 0.30 -19.12 -5.63
N ILE A 132 -0.79 -18.52 -6.12
CA ILE A 132 -1.43 -17.39 -5.44
C ILE A 132 -2.02 -17.86 -4.12
N THR A 133 -1.58 -17.22 -3.04
CA THR A 133 -2.06 -17.49 -1.69
C THR A 133 -2.46 -16.18 -1.03
N VAL A 134 -3.76 -16.03 -0.76
CA VAL A 134 -4.31 -14.84 -0.10
C VAL A 134 -4.67 -15.19 1.33
N ILE A 135 -4.17 -14.42 2.29
CA ILE A 135 -4.50 -14.52 3.70
C ILE A 135 -4.78 -13.12 4.28
N PRO A 136 -5.67 -13.01 5.27
CA PRO A 136 -5.83 -11.76 6.01
C PRO A 136 -4.61 -11.48 6.89
N ALA A 137 -4.45 -10.22 7.29
CA ALA A 137 -3.44 -9.81 8.24
C ALA A 137 -3.75 -10.30 9.67
N ASP A 138 -2.71 -10.42 10.51
CA ASP A 138 -2.80 -10.96 11.88
C ASP A 138 -3.51 -10.01 12.85
N ILE A 139 -3.33 -8.70 12.67
CA ILE A 139 -3.83 -7.65 13.56
C ILE A 139 -4.74 -6.72 12.77
N GLU A 140 -5.93 -6.48 13.30
CA GLU A 140 -6.90 -5.54 12.73
C GLU A 140 -6.92 -4.23 13.50
N ILE A 141 -6.96 -3.10 12.79
CA ILE A 141 -7.24 -1.80 13.38
C ILE A 141 -8.52 -1.20 12.79
N GLU A 142 -9.30 -0.56 13.63
CA GLU A 142 -10.56 0.10 13.21
C GLU A 142 -10.34 1.58 12.91
N ASP A 143 -9.51 2.27 13.71
CA ASP A 143 -9.35 3.73 13.63
C ASP A 143 -7.85 4.12 13.60
N LYS A 144 -7.17 4.06 14.74
CA LYS A 144 -5.81 4.59 14.86
C LYS A 144 -4.95 3.80 15.82
N MET A 145 -3.68 3.63 15.44
CA MET A 145 -2.66 2.98 16.27
C MET A 145 -1.38 3.82 16.29
N LYS A 146 -0.69 3.83 17.44
CA LYS A 146 0.65 4.39 17.57
C LYS A 146 1.64 3.28 17.88
N ILE A 147 2.71 3.19 17.09
CA ILE A 147 3.78 2.20 17.24
C ILE A 147 5.08 2.94 17.54
N ASP A 148 5.70 2.67 18.69
CA ASP A 148 7.01 3.18 19.07
C ASP A 148 8.11 2.19 18.64
N LEU A 149 8.92 2.60 17.67
CA LEU A 149 10.04 1.80 17.15
C LEU A 149 11.37 2.05 17.87
N GLY A 150 11.37 2.94 18.88
CA GLY A 150 12.57 3.45 19.52
C GLY A 150 13.18 4.60 18.72
N GLY A 151 12.99 5.83 19.19
CA GLY A 151 13.44 7.06 18.54
C GLY A 151 12.67 7.45 17.28
N VAL A 152 11.77 6.60 16.80
CA VAL A 152 10.85 6.83 15.67
C VAL A 152 9.47 6.32 16.02
N THR A 153 8.46 7.10 15.72
CA THR A 153 7.05 6.79 15.94
C THR A 153 6.33 6.62 14.60
N CYS A 154 5.54 5.56 14.46
CA CYS A 154 4.60 5.40 13.36
C CYS A 154 3.18 5.60 13.89
N ILE A 155 2.46 6.53 13.32
CA ILE A 155 1.03 6.76 13.56
C ILE A 155 0.30 6.17 12.37
N VAL A 156 -0.37 5.04 12.59
CA VAL A 156 -1.18 4.33 11.58
C VAL A 156 -2.62 4.73 11.79
N GLU A 157 -3.29 5.23 10.75
CA GLU A 157 -4.66 5.75 10.85
C GLU A 157 -5.48 5.30 9.66
N HIS A 158 -6.68 4.75 9.92
CA HIS A 158 -7.64 4.39 8.89
C HIS A 158 -8.35 5.62 8.34
N ARG A 159 -8.46 5.67 6.99
CA ARG A 159 -9.16 6.72 6.26
C ARG A 159 -9.90 6.16 5.05
N ASP A 160 -11.14 6.63 4.86
CA ASP A 160 -11.83 6.49 3.57
C ASP A 160 -11.17 7.46 2.57
N ALA A 161 -10.40 6.90 1.65
CA ALA A 161 -9.60 7.65 0.68
C ALA A 161 -10.23 7.60 -0.73
N PRO A 162 -9.81 8.50 -1.63
CA PRO A 162 -10.28 8.48 -3.02
C PRO A 162 -10.14 7.12 -3.70
N HIS A 163 -9.00 6.44 -3.53
CA HIS A 163 -8.70 5.18 -4.18
C HIS A 163 -9.40 3.97 -3.54
N SER A 164 -9.39 3.90 -2.20
CA SER A 164 -10.01 2.80 -1.48
C SER A 164 -10.44 3.21 -0.08
N ARG A 165 -11.64 2.76 0.31
CA ARG A 165 -12.25 3.11 1.60
C ARG A 165 -11.56 2.48 2.81
N ASP A 166 -10.72 1.49 2.63
CA ASP A 166 -10.03 0.73 3.67
C ASP A 166 -8.60 1.22 3.94
N SER A 167 -8.21 2.36 3.37
CA SER A 167 -6.84 2.85 3.37
C SER A 167 -6.27 3.11 4.77
N LEU A 168 -5.04 2.66 5.00
CA LEU A 168 -4.22 3.03 6.16
C LEU A 168 -3.15 4.03 5.75
N PHE A 169 -3.06 5.12 6.48
CA PHE A 169 -2.03 6.14 6.34
C PHE A 169 -1.02 5.99 7.45
N ILE A 170 0.25 6.08 7.14
CA ILE A 170 1.34 5.94 8.09
C ILE A 170 2.11 7.24 8.17
N TYR A 171 1.89 7.99 9.26
CA TYR A 171 2.60 9.22 9.52
C TYR A 171 3.79 8.99 10.46
N VAL A 172 4.97 9.49 10.06
CA VAL A 172 6.23 9.41 10.81
C VAL A 172 6.66 10.83 11.17
N PRO A 173 6.27 11.35 12.34
CA PRO A 173 6.49 12.75 12.71
C PRO A 173 7.97 13.18 12.73
N GLU A 174 8.86 12.32 13.23
CA GLU A 174 10.30 12.59 13.36
C GLU A 174 10.97 12.77 12.00
N GLU A 175 10.49 12.04 10.99
CA GLU A 175 10.98 12.10 9.60
C GLU A 175 10.15 13.07 8.72
N LYS A 176 9.08 13.64 9.25
CA LYS A 176 8.09 14.45 8.52
C LYS A 176 7.64 13.76 7.24
N ALA A 177 7.34 12.48 7.32
CA ALA A 177 6.92 11.65 6.20
C ALA A 177 5.50 11.13 6.41
N LEU A 178 4.72 11.13 5.32
CA LEU A 178 3.39 10.52 5.24
C LEU A 178 3.42 9.49 4.13
N ILE A 179 3.17 8.22 4.46
CA ILE A 179 3.06 7.10 3.52
C ILE A 179 1.58 6.78 3.37
N ILE A 180 1.09 6.74 2.15
CA ILE A 180 -0.35 6.65 1.87
C ILE A 180 -0.74 5.46 0.96
N GLY A 181 0.24 4.66 0.50
CA GLY A 181 -0.03 3.69 -0.57
C GLY A 181 -0.57 4.40 -1.81
N ASP A 182 -1.73 3.99 -2.29
CA ASP A 182 -2.38 4.52 -3.48
C ASP A 182 -3.56 5.45 -3.16
N ALA A 183 -3.69 5.87 -1.91
CA ALA A 183 -4.88 6.55 -1.41
C ALA A 183 -5.27 7.82 -2.20
N ASP A 184 -4.34 8.40 -2.94
CA ASP A 184 -4.52 9.59 -3.77
C ASP A 184 -4.89 9.30 -5.23
N CYS A 185 -4.99 8.03 -5.62
CA CYS A 185 -5.41 7.62 -6.96
C CYS A 185 -6.94 7.57 -7.11
N GLU A 186 -7.41 7.39 -8.35
CA GLU A 186 -8.82 7.12 -8.65
C GLU A 186 -9.23 5.72 -8.20
N ASP A 187 -10.52 5.54 -7.90
CA ASP A 187 -11.11 4.25 -7.57
C ASP A 187 -11.60 3.54 -8.84
N HIS A 188 -10.93 2.45 -9.19
CA HIS A 188 -11.26 1.65 -10.36
C HIS A 188 -12.34 0.59 -10.09
N TYR A 189 -12.61 0.24 -8.83
CA TYR A 189 -13.58 -0.78 -8.46
C TYR A 189 -14.98 -0.22 -8.19
N GLU A 190 -15.07 0.86 -7.42
CA GLU A 190 -16.37 1.43 -7.03
C GLU A 190 -16.76 2.65 -7.89
N ASN A 191 -15.79 3.35 -8.51
CA ASN A 191 -16.03 4.61 -9.23
C ASN A 191 -15.49 4.67 -10.67
N ASN A 192 -15.24 3.51 -11.30
CA ASN A 192 -14.84 3.38 -12.71
C ASN A 192 -13.58 4.20 -13.10
N GLY A 193 -12.61 4.33 -12.20
CA GLY A 193 -11.38 5.07 -12.47
C GLY A 193 -11.58 6.59 -12.55
N ILE A 194 -12.52 7.13 -11.78
CA ILE A 194 -12.80 8.57 -11.69
C ILE A 194 -12.74 8.97 -10.21
N TYR A 195 -12.24 10.17 -9.92
CA TYR A 195 -12.31 10.69 -8.55
C TYR A 195 -13.74 10.98 -8.11
N ASP A 196 -14.10 10.51 -6.91
CA ASP A 196 -15.22 11.11 -6.18
C ASP A 196 -14.78 12.49 -5.67
N LYS A 197 -15.46 13.54 -6.15
CA LYS A 197 -15.14 14.93 -5.83
C LYS A 197 -15.14 15.22 -4.33
N ASN A 198 -16.08 14.64 -3.60
CA ASN A 198 -16.22 14.89 -2.16
C ASN A 198 -15.09 14.17 -1.40
N LYS A 199 -14.81 12.90 -1.73
CA LYS A 199 -13.71 12.15 -1.14
C LYS A 199 -12.37 12.85 -1.41
N LEU A 200 -12.12 13.29 -2.64
CA LEU A 200 -10.89 14.00 -2.99
C LEU A 200 -10.76 15.33 -2.22
N ALA A 201 -11.84 16.09 -2.07
CA ALA A 201 -11.82 17.33 -1.30
C ALA A 201 -11.53 17.10 0.20
N GLU A 202 -12.15 16.09 0.81
CA GLU A 202 -11.87 15.72 2.21
C GLU A 202 -10.44 15.19 2.39
N TYR A 203 -9.94 14.41 1.43
CA TYR A 203 -8.57 13.92 1.41
C TYR A 203 -7.56 15.08 1.37
N ILE A 204 -7.71 16.03 0.45
CA ILE A 204 -6.86 17.23 0.35
C ILE A 204 -6.85 17.99 1.67
N LYS A 205 -8.02 18.26 2.24
CA LYS A 205 -8.16 18.94 3.53
C LYS A 205 -7.45 18.20 4.66
N TYR A 206 -7.52 16.87 4.67
CA TYR A 206 -6.84 16.06 5.67
C TYR A 206 -5.33 16.17 5.55
N ILE A 207 -4.75 15.96 4.36
CA ILE A 207 -3.30 16.02 4.17
C ILE A 207 -2.75 17.45 4.36
N GLU A 208 -3.53 18.49 4.06
CA GLU A 208 -3.16 19.87 4.40
C GLU A 208 -2.95 20.07 5.91
N SER A 209 -3.77 19.40 6.73
CA SER A 209 -3.75 19.52 8.20
C SER A 209 -2.54 18.86 8.85
N ILE A 210 -1.87 17.89 8.19
CA ILE A 210 -0.74 17.16 8.75
C ILE A 210 0.58 17.89 8.46
N ASN A 211 1.45 17.97 9.46
CA ASN A 211 2.76 18.58 9.32
C ASN A 211 3.80 17.58 8.79
N PHE A 212 3.79 17.31 7.48
CA PHE A 212 4.79 16.49 6.81
C PHE A 212 5.47 17.25 5.66
N LYS A 213 6.58 16.69 5.17
CA LYS A 213 7.35 17.18 4.04
C LYS A 213 7.40 16.17 2.90
N HIS A 214 7.65 14.90 3.25
CA HIS A 214 7.80 13.81 2.29
C HIS A 214 6.47 13.08 2.13
N TYR A 215 5.97 13.06 0.89
CA TYR A 215 4.75 12.39 0.48
C TYR A 215 5.13 11.10 -0.25
N LEU A 216 4.79 9.94 0.32
CA LEU A 216 5.29 8.64 -0.10
C LEU A 216 4.11 7.79 -0.60
N ILE A 217 4.15 7.49 -1.90
CA ILE A 217 3.05 6.87 -2.68
C ILE A 217 3.42 5.47 -3.17
N GLY A 218 2.43 4.69 -3.63
CA GLY A 218 2.63 3.30 -4.03
C GLY A 218 3.32 3.13 -5.38
N HIS A 219 2.95 3.87 -6.40
CA HIS A 219 3.36 3.57 -7.78
C HIS A 219 4.07 4.72 -8.52
N ASP A 220 4.70 5.63 -7.79
CA ASP A 220 5.57 6.66 -8.40
C ASP A 220 6.71 7.06 -7.45
N GLU A 221 7.56 7.98 -7.89
CA GLU A 221 8.61 8.55 -7.05
C GLU A 221 7.98 9.38 -5.92
N SER A 222 8.61 9.34 -4.75
CA SER A 222 8.18 10.14 -3.60
C SER A 222 8.27 11.63 -3.90
N GLU A 223 7.31 12.40 -3.42
CA GLU A 223 7.17 13.82 -3.71
C GLU A 223 7.28 14.69 -2.43
N LEU A 224 7.32 15.99 -2.64
CA LEU A 224 7.12 16.96 -1.57
C LEU A 224 5.63 17.26 -1.40
N LYS A 225 5.20 17.51 -0.17
CA LYS A 225 3.81 17.86 0.15
C LYS A 225 3.19 18.91 -0.77
N GLU A 226 3.95 19.95 -1.09
CA GLU A 226 3.49 21.06 -1.92
C GLU A 226 3.17 20.59 -3.34
N VAL A 227 4.04 19.74 -3.93
CA VAL A 227 3.86 19.19 -5.28
C VAL A 227 2.62 18.31 -5.33
N ALA A 228 2.48 17.39 -4.37
CA ALA A 228 1.30 16.51 -4.26
C ALA A 228 0.00 17.32 -4.11
N LEU A 229 -0.01 18.34 -3.24
CA LEU A 229 -1.17 19.20 -3.05
C LEU A 229 -1.56 19.98 -4.30
N ASP A 230 -0.58 20.52 -5.04
CA ASP A 230 -0.85 21.25 -6.28
C ASP A 230 -1.45 20.33 -7.34
N TYR A 231 -0.93 19.10 -7.47
CA TYR A 231 -1.49 18.07 -8.34
C TYR A 231 -2.94 17.73 -7.96
N LEU A 232 -3.19 17.36 -6.71
CA LEU A 232 -4.52 16.94 -6.24
C LEU A 232 -5.55 18.06 -6.36
N LYS A 233 -5.19 19.31 -6.08
CA LYS A 233 -6.06 20.46 -6.28
C LYS A 233 -6.42 20.63 -7.75
N SER A 234 -5.45 20.44 -8.66
CA SER A 234 -5.75 20.49 -10.10
C SER A 234 -6.72 19.37 -10.53
N GLN A 235 -6.60 18.16 -9.95
CA GLN A 235 -7.56 17.09 -10.19
C GLN A 235 -8.96 17.45 -9.66
N LEU A 236 -9.03 18.03 -8.46
CA LEU A 236 -10.31 18.48 -7.88
C LEU A 236 -11.01 19.53 -8.72
N GLU A 237 -10.28 20.47 -9.32
CA GLU A 237 -10.82 21.46 -10.25
C GLU A 237 -11.37 20.82 -11.53
N ASN A 238 -10.77 19.71 -11.99
CA ASN A 238 -11.20 18.96 -13.17
C ASN A 238 -12.37 17.99 -12.88
N CYS A 239 -12.67 17.70 -11.61
CA CYS A 239 -13.84 16.89 -11.25
C CYS A 239 -15.15 17.61 -11.61
N MET A 240 -15.90 17.03 -12.53
CA MET A 240 -17.23 17.56 -12.94
C MET A 240 -18.31 17.36 -11.88
#